data_cb56f4b728f420d309bb26b96f47013f
#
_entry.id   cb56f4b728f420d309bb26b96f47013f
#
_cell.length_a   1.000
_cell.length_b   1.000
_cell.length_c   1.000
_cell.angle_alpha   90.00
_cell.angle_beta   90.00
_cell.angle_gamma   90.00
#
_symmetry.space_group_name_H-M   'P 1'
#
loop_
_entity.id
_entity.type
_entity.pdbx_description
1 polymer ?
#
loop_
_entity_poly.entity_id
_entity_poly.type
_entity_poly.pdbx_seq_one_letter_code
_entity_poly.pdbx_strand_id
1 'polypeptide(L)'
;GDRLYLDMAKKFLDIRGVTYRPEGDGFMSPFYAQQHAPVAEQTEPVGHAVRAVYLYTAMAMVDALTGERHYAKALDAIWNNLVSTRIYITGGLGAQASIEGFGPAYELPNKTAYSETCAAVGNVFFNQGMFLGTGLHVCLQ
;
A
#
# COMPACT_ATOMS: atom_id res chain seq x y z
N GLY A 1 19.58 10.20 12.07
CA GLY A 1 19.65 8.91 11.40
C GLY A 1 20.63 8.95 10.24
N ASP A 2 21.12 7.81 9.83
CA ASP A 2 22.09 7.73 8.74
C ASP A 2 21.37 7.97 7.40
N ARG A 3 21.78 8.99 6.67
CA ARG A 3 21.20 9.37 5.38
C ARG A 3 21.33 8.25 4.32
N LEU A 4 22.38 7.44 4.42
CA LEU A 4 22.59 6.31 3.51
C LEU A 4 21.37 5.36 3.46
N TYR A 5 20.78 5.01 4.60
CA TYR A 5 19.64 4.12 4.64
C TYR A 5 18.37 4.76 4.07
N LEU A 6 18.18 6.07 4.27
CA LEU A 6 17.07 6.80 3.67
C LEU A 6 17.19 6.86 2.14
N ASP A 7 18.38 7.17 1.64
CA ASP A 7 18.66 7.20 0.21
C ASP A 7 18.47 5.82 -0.45
N MET A 8 18.88 4.75 0.24
CA MET A 8 18.61 3.38 -0.21
C MET A 8 17.12 3.04 -0.23
N ALA A 9 16.38 3.39 0.81
CA ALA A 9 14.94 3.15 0.87
C ALA A 9 14.22 3.87 -0.28
N LYS A 10 14.54 5.16 -0.50
CA LYS A 10 14.02 5.92 -1.62
C LYS A 10 14.35 5.26 -2.95
N LYS A 11 15.60 4.85 -3.16
CA LYS A 11 16.01 4.17 -4.39
C LYS A 11 15.21 2.89 -4.65
N PHE A 12 14.97 2.07 -3.62
CA PHE A 12 14.17 0.85 -3.78
C PHE A 12 12.71 1.14 -4.15
N LEU A 13 12.13 2.22 -3.63
CA LEU A 13 10.80 2.68 -4.03
C LEU A 13 10.80 3.16 -5.49
N ASP A 14 11.76 4.00 -5.87
CA ASP A 14 11.84 4.62 -7.20
C ASP A 14 12.03 3.60 -8.34
N ILE A 15 12.75 2.48 -8.09
CA ILE A 15 12.96 1.44 -9.11
C ILE A 15 11.82 0.41 -9.16
N ARG A 16 10.94 0.38 -8.15
CA ARG A 16 9.87 -0.62 -8.08
C ARG A 16 8.82 -0.37 -9.15
N GLY A 17 8.52 -1.42 -9.93
CA GLY A 17 7.61 -1.34 -11.07
C GLY A 17 8.19 -0.60 -12.29
N VAL A 18 9.48 -0.22 -12.23
CA VAL A 18 10.22 0.42 -13.34
C VAL A 18 11.20 -0.57 -13.96
N THR A 19 12.17 -1.04 -13.17
CA THR A 19 13.28 -1.86 -13.67
C THR A 19 12.91 -3.32 -13.89
N TYR A 20 11.92 -3.82 -13.18
CA TYR A 20 11.45 -5.20 -13.30
C TYR A 20 9.94 -5.27 -13.06
N ARG A 21 9.25 -5.90 -14.01
CA ARG A 21 7.84 -6.26 -13.89
C ARG A 21 7.71 -7.75 -14.15
N PRO A 22 7.29 -8.57 -13.18
CA PRO A 22 7.06 -9.99 -13.42
C PRO A 22 5.91 -10.16 -14.42
N GLU A 23 5.96 -11.25 -15.18
CA GLU A 23 4.91 -11.64 -16.11
C GLU A 23 4.24 -12.91 -15.62
N GLY A 24 2.91 -12.99 -15.71
CA GLY A 24 2.13 -14.15 -15.30
C GLY A 24 0.94 -13.80 -14.40
N ASP A 25 0.32 -14.84 -13.84
CA ASP A 25 -0.87 -14.76 -12.99
C ASP A 25 -0.57 -15.16 -11.55
N GLY A 26 -1.53 -14.90 -10.65
CA GLY A 26 -1.44 -15.22 -9.23
C GLY A 26 -0.20 -14.60 -8.58
N PHE A 27 0.62 -15.41 -7.94
CA PHE A 27 1.87 -14.96 -7.30
C PHE A 27 2.94 -14.44 -8.26
N MET A 28 2.84 -14.78 -9.56
CA MET A 28 3.72 -14.27 -10.61
C MET A 28 3.18 -13.00 -11.28
N SER A 29 1.98 -12.58 -10.93
CA SER A 29 1.40 -11.34 -11.46
C SER A 29 2.19 -10.11 -11.02
N PRO A 30 2.40 -9.11 -11.90
CA PRO A 30 3.00 -7.83 -11.51
C PRO A 30 2.18 -7.10 -10.45
N PHE A 31 0.88 -7.39 -10.34
CA PHE A 31 0.01 -6.83 -9.32
C PHE A 31 0.29 -7.42 -7.93
N TYR A 32 0.66 -8.71 -7.84
CA TYR A 32 0.84 -9.41 -6.57
C TYR A 32 1.79 -8.68 -5.61
N ALA A 33 2.92 -8.22 -6.11
CA ALA A 33 3.94 -7.50 -5.34
C ALA A 33 3.97 -5.99 -5.65
N GLN A 34 2.87 -5.41 -6.13
CA GLN A 34 2.73 -3.99 -6.45
C GLN A 34 3.81 -3.48 -7.44
N GLN A 35 4.12 -4.29 -8.47
CA GLN A 35 5.11 -3.97 -9.51
C GLN A 35 4.48 -3.68 -10.89
N HIS A 36 3.14 -3.56 -10.95
CA HIS A 36 2.38 -3.29 -12.18
C HIS A 36 2.63 -1.89 -12.75
N ALA A 37 3.01 -0.93 -11.90
CA ALA A 37 3.33 0.45 -12.27
C ALA A 37 4.39 1.02 -11.30
N PRO A 38 5.10 2.11 -11.69
CA PRO A 38 5.90 2.88 -10.75
C PRO A 38 5.07 3.27 -9.52
N VAL A 39 5.65 3.18 -8.32
CA VAL A 39 4.88 3.39 -7.09
C VAL A 39 4.25 4.79 -6.99
N ALA A 40 4.89 5.81 -7.56
CA ALA A 40 4.36 7.18 -7.61
C ALA A 40 3.14 7.35 -8.55
N GLU A 41 2.85 6.36 -9.40
CA GLU A 41 1.74 6.39 -10.36
C GLU A 41 0.57 5.48 -9.96
N GLN A 42 0.72 4.71 -8.89
CA GLN A 42 -0.33 3.82 -8.40
C GLN A 42 -1.48 4.60 -7.78
N THR A 43 -2.72 4.11 -7.98
CA THR A 43 -3.93 4.82 -7.56
C THR A 43 -4.86 3.97 -6.68
N GLU A 44 -4.59 2.69 -6.54
CA GLU A 44 -5.40 1.76 -5.76
C GLU A 44 -4.55 0.67 -5.11
N PRO A 45 -4.99 0.08 -3.98
CA PRO A 45 -4.30 -1.05 -3.39
C PRO A 45 -4.55 -2.32 -4.20
N VAL A 46 -3.48 -3.06 -4.51
CA VAL A 46 -3.54 -4.29 -5.31
C VAL A 46 -2.65 -5.38 -4.73
N GLY A 47 -2.91 -6.61 -5.12
CA GLY A 47 -2.10 -7.78 -4.81
C GLY A 47 -2.13 -8.16 -3.33
N HIS A 48 -1.04 -8.73 -2.84
CA HIS A 48 -0.93 -9.21 -1.47
C HIS A 48 -1.07 -8.07 -0.46
N ALA A 49 -2.06 -8.16 0.44
CA ALA A 49 -2.47 -7.05 1.29
C ALA A 49 -1.38 -6.59 2.26
N VAL A 50 -0.66 -7.51 2.90
CA VAL A 50 0.43 -7.16 3.83
C VAL A 50 1.55 -6.43 3.12
N ARG A 51 2.02 -6.97 1.98
CA ARG A 51 3.09 -6.33 1.19
C ARG A 51 2.71 -4.92 0.75
N ALA A 52 1.45 -4.74 0.34
CA ALA A 52 0.92 -3.46 -0.10
C ALA A 52 0.98 -2.42 1.03
N VAL A 53 0.37 -2.70 2.18
CA VAL A 53 0.32 -1.72 3.27
C VAL A 53 1.69 -1.39 3.86
N TYR A 54 2.63 -2.34 3.87
CA TYR A 54 4.02 -2.06 4.25
C TYR A 54 4.74 -1.21 3.20
N LEU A 55 4.51 -1.44 1.91
CA LEU A 55 5.04 -0.59 0.85
C LEU A 55 4.52 0.84 0.97
N TYR A 56 3.21 1.03 1.16
CA TYR A 56 2.60 2.35 1.31
C TYR A 56 3.07 3.06 2.59
N THR A 57 3.29 2.32 3.67
CA THR A 57 3.94 2.84 4.88
C THR A 57 5.34 3.38 4.57
N ALA A 58 6.15 2.61 3.83
CA ALA A 58 7.49 3.05 3.45
C ALA A 58 7.47 4.30 2.56
N MET A 59 6.56 4.38 1.59
CA MET A 59 6.38 5.58 0.75
C MET A 59 6.05 6.81 1.60
N ALA A 60 5.09 6.68 2.54
CA ALA A 60 4.70 7.78 3.44
C ALA A 60 5.85 8.22 4.36
N MET A 61 6.60 7.27 4.90
CA MET A 61 7.76 7.57 5.77
C MET A 61 8.90 8.24 5.00
N VAL A 62 9.18 7.80 3.76
CA VAL A 62 10.22 8.43 2.94
C VAL A 62 9.83 9.86 2.58
N ASP A 63 8.58 10.10 2.16
CA ASP A 63 8.09 11.46 1.89
C ASP A 63 8.17 12.35 3.14
N ALA A 64 7.78 11.84 4.32
CA ALA A 64 7.86 12.59 5.57
C ALA A 64 9.30 12.94 5.97
N LEU A 65 10.25 12.02 5.75
CA LEU A 65 11.66 12.21 6.12
C LEU A 65 12.45 13.06 5.12
N THR A 66 12.11 12.99 3.82
CA THR A 66 12.77 13.78 2.78
C THR A 66 12.15 15.17 2.60
N GLY A 67 10.85 15.31 2.88
CA GLY A 67 10.06 16.52 2.59
C GLY A 67 9.74 16.69 1.10
N GLU A 68 10.10 15.74 0.24
CA GLU A 68 9.95 15.86 -1.23
C GLU A 68 8.49 15.72 -1.70
N ARG A 69 7.64 15.02 -0.94
CA ARG A 69 6.23 14.72 -1.28
C ARG A 69 6.08 14.02 -2.65
N HIS A 70 7.07 13.25 -3.04
CA HIS A 70 7.13 12.58 -4.35
C HIS A 70 6.02 11.56 -4.52
N TYR A 71 5.66 10.85 -3.44
CA TYR A 71 4.62 9.82 -3.45
C TYR A 71 3.25 10.33 -2.98
N ALA A 72 3.13 11.57 -2.54
CA ALA A 72 1.93 12.10 -1.88
C ALA A 72 0.64 11.89 -2.70
N LYS A 73 0.67 12.19 -4.01
CA LYS A 73 -0.50 12.00 -4.88
C LYS A 73 -0.95 10.54 -4.98
N ALA A 74 0.01 9.62 -5.10
CA ALA A 74 -0.28 8.18 -5.15
C ALA A 74 -0.81 7.70 -3.80
N LEU A 75 -0.19 8.12 -2.70
CA LEU A 75 -0.61 7.78 -1.35
C LEU A 75 -2.04 8.25 -1.05
N ASP A 76 -2.39 9.49 -1.41
CA ASP A 76 -3.75 10.02 -1.24
C ASP A 76 -4.77 9.21 -2.05
N ALA A 77 -4.46 8.87 -3.30
CA ALA A 77 -5.34 8.07 -4.14
C ALA A 77 -5.52 6.65 -3.59
N ILE A 78 -4.42 5.98 -3.22
CA ILE A 78 -4.43 4.63 -2.66
C ILE A 78 -5.19 4.61 -1.34
N TRP A 79 -4.92 5.55 -0.44
CA TRP A 79 -5.58 5.64 0.87
C TRP A 79 -7.09 5.84 0.73
N ASN A 80 -7.52 6.80 -0.10
CA ASN A 80 -8.94 7.04 -0.36
C ASN A 80 -9.63 5.81 -0.96
N ASN A 81 -9.00 5.13 -1.92
CA ASN A 81 -9.54 3.89 -2.49
C ASN A 81 -9.65 2.78 -1.44
N LEU A 82 -8.60 2.59 -0.62
CA LEU A 82 -8.56 1.58 0.43
C LEU A 82 -9.69 1.78 1.43
N VAL A 83 -9.79 2.96 2.04
CA VAL A 83 -10.76 3.22 3.12
C VAL A 83 -12.21 3.27 2.64
N SER A 84 -12.45 3.62 1.37
CA SER A 84 -13.80 3.69 0.82
C SER A 84 -14.29 2.38 0.19
N THR A 85 -13.40 1.47 -0.26
CA THR A 85 -13.80 0.32 -1.08
C THR A 85 -13.21 -1.03 -0.68
N ARG A 86 -12.18 -1.09 0.17
CA ARG A 86 -11.38 -2.30 0.41
C ARG A 86 -11.21 -2.69 1.88
N ILE A 87 -11.66 -1.85 2.80
CA ILE A 87 -11.59 -2.11 4.24
C ILE A 87 -12.89 -2.74 4.74
N TYR A 88 -12.76 -3.76 5.59
CA TYR A 88 -13.89 -4.33 6.33
C TYR A 88 -14.25 -3.45 7.54
N ILE A 89 -15.48 -3.54 8.01
CA ILE A 89 -15.95 -2.80 9.20
C ILE A 89 -15.14 -3.11 10.46
N THR A 90 -14.44 -4.24 10.46
CA THR A 90 -13.53 -4.67 11.54
C THR A 90 -12.13 -4.07 11.43
N GLY A 91 -11.84 -3.31 10.35
CA GLY A 91 -10.50 -2.83 10.03
C GLY A 91 -9.62 -3.85 9.28
N GLY A 92 -10.15 -5.03 8.97
CA GLY A 92 -9.46 -6.07 8.21
C GLY A 92 -9.29 -5.69 6.74
N LEU A 93 -8.29 -6.31 6.09
CA LEU A 93 -7.95 -6.13 4.67
C LEU A 93 -7.70 -7.50 4.02
N GLY A 94 -7.89 -7.56 2.69
CA GLY A 94 -7.58 -8.76 1.92
C GLY A 94 -8.79 -9.68 1.72
N ALA A 95 -9.54 -9.47 0.64
CA ALA A 95 -10.75 -10.23 0.33
C ALA A 95 -10.43 -11.61 -0.24
N GLN A 96 -9.36 -11.73 -1.03
CA GLN A 96 -9.05 -12.93 -1.82
C GLN A 96 -8.03 -13.84 -1.15
N ALA A 97 -8.44 -15.06 -0.81
CA ALA A 97 -7.58 -16.07 -0.21
C ALA A 97 -6.51 -16.61 -1.19
N SER A 98 -6.80 -16.63 -2.49
CA SER A 98 -5.89 -17.20 -3.51
C SER A 98 -4.57 -16.46 -3.65
N ILE A 99 -4.54 -15.17 -3.33
CA ILE A 99 -3.36 -14.31 -3.37
C ILE A 99 -3.11 -13.59 -2.04
N GLU A 100 -3.85 -13.95 -1.00
CA GLU A 100 -3.80 -13.30 0.32
C GLU A 100 -3.92 -11.76 0.21
N GLY A 101 -4.84 -11.30 -0.64
CA GLY A 101 -4.77 -9.94 -1.14
C GLY A 101 -6.09 -9.26 -1.43
N PHE A 102 -5.97 -8.11 -2.06
CA PHE A 102 -7.10 -7.28 -2.44
C PHE A 102 -7.83 -7.88 -3.65
N GLY A 103 -9.16 -7.88 -3.57
CA GLY A 103 -10.04 -8.07 -4.71
C GLY A 103 -10.41 -6.75 -5.40
N PRO A 104 -11.31 -6.76 -6.39
CA PRO A 104 -11.93 -5.55 -6.94
C PRO A 104 -12.57 -4.65 -5.88
N ALA A 105 -12.82 -3.38 -6.22
CA ALA A 105 -13.51 -2.44 -5.34
C ALA A 105 -14.86 -3.02 -4.87
N TYR A 106 -15.14 -2.89 -3.57
CA TYR A 106 -16.35 -3.42 -2.90
C TYR A 106 -16.48 -4.96 -2.87
N GLU A 107 -15.45 -5.71 -3.27
CA GLU A 107 -15.40 -7.15 -3.03
C GLU A 107 -15.00 -7.40 -1.56
N LEU A 108 -16.00 -7.52 -0.71
CA LEU A 108 -15.86 -7.69 0.74
C LEU A 108 -16.69 -8.88 1.24
N PRO A 109 -16.38 -10.13 0.83
CA PRO A 109 -17.16 -11.30 1.24
C PRO A 109 -16.99 -11.58 2.74
N ASN A 110 -18.10 -11.79 3.46
CA ASN A 110 -18.08 -12.03 4.91
C ASN A 110 -17.59 -13.41 5.32
N LYS A 111 -17.75 -14.42 4.45
CA LYS A 111 -17.49 -15.84 4.80
C LYS A 111 -16.17 -16.36 4.25
N THR A 112 -15.67 -15.79 3.16
CA THR A 112 -14.54 -16.30 2.38
C THR A 112 -13.36 -15.34 2.34
N ALA A 113 -13.46 -14.20 3.02
CA ALA A 113 -12.37 -13.25 3.14
C ALA A 113 -11.15 -13.88 3.80
N TYR A 114 -9.97 -13.66 3.24
CA TYR A 114 -8.72 -14.05 3.88
C TYR A 114 -8.46 -13.21 5.14
N SER A 115 -8.51 -11.89 5.00
CA SER A 115 -8.54 -10.89 6.08
C SER A 115 -7.62 -11.20 7.26
N GLU A 116 -6.32 -11.41 6.98
CA GLU A 116 -5.36 -11.76 8.02
C GLU A 116 -4.99 -10.58 8.93
N THR A 117 -4.65 -10.90 10.18
CA THR A 117 -4.22 -9.91 11.19
C THR A 117 -3.01 -9.10 10.75
N CYS A 118 -2.06 -9.70 10.02
CA CYS A 118 -0.86 -9.02 9.52
C CYS A 118 -1.23 -7.82 8.62
N ALA A 119 -2.24 -7.97 7.77
CA ALA A 119 -2.72 -6.87 6.91
C ALA A 119 -3.36 -5.75 7.73
N ALA A 120 -4.16 -6.10 8.76
CA ALA A 120 -4.75 -5.11 9.66
C ALA A 120 -3.67 -4.33 10.44
N VAL A 121 -2.66 -5.02 10.97
CA VAL A 121 -1.52 -4.38 11.66
C VAL A 121 -0.74 -3.47 10.70
N GLY A 122 -0.43 -3.95 9.49
CA GLY A 122 0.24 -3.14 8.47
C GLY A 122 -0.57 -1.89 8.09
N ASN A 123 -1.91 -2.00 8.07
CA ASN A 123 -2.79 -0.85 7.83
C ASN A 123 -2.71 0.21 8.94
N VAL A 124 -2.52 -0.20 10.20
CA VAL A 124 -2.28 0.75 11.30
C VAL A 124 -1.00 1.54 11.04
N PHE A 125 0.08 0.89 10.60
CA PHE A 125 1.34 1.59 10.26
C PHE A 125 1.16 2.51 9.05
N PHE A 126 0.40 2.10 8.04
CA PHE A 126 0.12 2.96 6.89
C PHE A 126 -0.65 4.21 7.30
N ASN A 127 -1.73 4.07 8.09
CA ASN A 127 -2.49 5.22 8.61
C ASN A 127 -1.61 6.14 9.48
N GLN A 128 -0.74 5.57 10.33
CA GLN A 128 0.21 6.36 11.11
C GLN A 128 1.18 7.13 10.19
N GLY A 129 1.67 6.51 9.12
CA GLY A 129 2.53 7.18 8.12
C GLY A 129 1.82 8.32 7.42
N MET A 130 0.56 8.12 7.00
CA MET A 130 -0.27 9.16 6.40
C MET A 130 -0.51 10.32 7.37
N PHE A 131 -0.84 10.02 8.63
CA PHE A 131 -1.02 11.03 9.68
C PHE A 131 0.23 11.90 9.88
N LEU A 132 1.40 11.29 9.96
CA LEU A 132 2.67 12.00 10.14
C LEU A 132 3.06 12.83 8.92
N GLY A 133 2.77 12.34 7.70
CA GLY A 133 3.13 12.99 6.44
C GLY A 133 2.18 14.12 6.03
N THR A 134 0.90 14.03 6.38
CA THR A 134 -0.13 15.00 5.94
C THR A 134 -0.59 15.95 7.06
N GLY A 135 -0.19 15.69 8.30
CA GLY A 135 -0.76 16.37 9.47
C GLY A 135 -2.20 15.91 9.78
N LEU A 136 -2.81 16.55 10.77
CA LEU A 136 -4.08 16.12 11.40
C LEU A 136 -5.31 16.01 10.46
N HIS A 137 -5.23 16.50 9.22
CA HIS A 137 -6.44 16.70 8.42
C HIS A 137 -6.99 15.45 7.72
N VAL A 138 -6.16 14.44 7.44
CA VAL A 138 -6.58 13.29 6.61
C VAL A 138 -7.14 12.12 7.42
N CYS A 139 -6.67 11.92 8.64
CA CYS A 139 -7.06 10.76 9.46
C CYS A 139 -8.33 10.97 10.32
N LEU A 140 -8.93 12.16 10.30
CA LEU A 140 -10.11 12.52 11.09
C LEU A 140 -11.39 12.69 10.24
N GLN A 141 -11.35 12.40 8.95
CA GLN A 141 -12.51 12.32 8.06
C GLN A 141 -12.98 10.87 7.94
#